data_d89d9f7cbf9324f92fad831f90ec7004
#
_entry.id   d89d9f7cbf9324f92fad831f90ec7004
#
_cell.length_a   1.000
_cell.length_b   1.000
_cell.length_c   1.000
_cell.angle_alpha   90.00
_cell.angle_beta   90.00
_cell.angle_gamma   90.00
#
_symmetry.space_group_name_H-M   'P 1'
#
loop_
_entity.id
_entity.type
_entity.pdbx_description
1 polymer ?
#
loop_
_entity_poly.entity_id
_entity_poly.type
_entity_poly.pdbx_seq_one_letter_code
_entity_poly.pdbx_strand_id
1 'polypeptide(L)'
;MRKQRGFSLETAFEGLLALGGAGVMFVSLSYGFGTLRRAGPGLYPFFIGLFIFVFSLALLLSKSKSQAPSVPFTPEGKKTLLFMSVVFCLWILLMPILGYVVVTVLVALAFCRIMKLEGWWKPICVSFGTALFIYLMFDYWLYIDLPRGFLG
;
A
#
# COMPACT_ATOMS: atom_id res chain seq x y z
N MET A 1 -19.07 23.90 28.92
CA MET A 1 -19.44 23.37 27.59
C MET A 1 -18.63 22.09 27.32
N ARG A 2 -19.27 20.95 27.42
CA ARG A 2 -18.66 19.61 27.23
C ARG A 2 -18.49 19.36 25.73
N LYS A 3 -17.27 19.55 25.23
CA LYS A 3 -16.94 19.28 23.83
C LYS A 3 -17.10 17.77 23.62
N GLN A 4 -18.16 17.37 22.95
CA GLN A 4 -18.40 16.00 22.52
C GLN A 4 -17.18 15.55 21.72
N ARG A 5 -16.43 14.57 22.24
CA ARG A 5 -15.38 13.88 21.48
C ARG A 5 -16.07 13.03 20.41
N GLY A 6 -16.38 13.64 19.29
CA GLY A 6 -16.81 12.91 18.12
C GLY A 6 -15.68 11.97 17.70
N PHE A 7 -16.00 10.71 17.58
CA PHE A 7 -15.11 9.68 17.02
C PHE A 7 -14.82 10.09 15.56
N SER A 8 -13.65 10.67 15.32
CA SER A 8 -13.31 11.15 13.98
C SER A 8 -12.96 9.97 13.08
N LEU A 9 -13.28 10.08 11.78
CA LEU A 9 -12.89 9.08 10.78
C LEU A 9 -11.39 8.77 10.84
N GLU A 10 -10.56 9.77 11.14
CA GLU A 10 -9.11 9.63 11.34
C GLU A 10 -8.81 8.68 12.51
N THR A 11 -9.48 8.85 13.66
CA THR A 11 -9.27 7.97 14.82
C THR A 11 -9.69 6.55 14.53
N ALA A 12 -10.80 6.38 13.77
CA ALA A 12 -11.24 5.06 13.34
C ALA A 12 -10.20 4.39 12.42
N PHE A 13 -9.66 5.15 11.47
CA PHE A 13 -8.66 4.65 10.53
C PHE A 13 -7.34 4.29 11.23
N GLU A 14 -6.85 5.16 12.13
CA GLU A 14 -5.66 4.89 12.93
C GLU A 14 -5.84 3.64 13.83
N GLY A 15 -7.01 3.50 14.44
CA GLY A 15 -7.35 2.31 15.20
C GLY A 15 -7.38 1.05 14.34
N LEU A 16 -7.95 1.13 13.14
CA LEU A 16 -7.96 0.03 12.17
C LEU A 16 -6.54 -0.37 11.75
N LEU A 17 -5.67 0.62 11.49
CA LEU A 17 -4.28 0.37 11.17
C LEU A 17 -3.52 -0.29 12.32
N ALA A 18 -3.75 0.17 13.56
CA ALA A 18 -3.14 -0.44 14.75
C ALA A 18 -3.57 -1.91 14.90
N LEU A 19 -4.88 -2.18 14.77
CA LEU A 19 -5.40 -3.55 14.80
C LEU A 19 -4.85 -4.41 13.66
N GLY A 20 -4.77 -3.85 12.45
CA GLY A 20 -4.18 -4.52 11.29
C GLY A 20 -2.69 -4.86 11.52
N GLY A 21 -1.91 -3.90 12.02
CA GLY A 21 -0.52 -4.12 12.38
C GLY A 21 -0.33 -5.22 13.44
N ALA A 22 -1.15 -5.19 14.51
CA ALA A 22 -1.17 -6.24 15.53
C ALA A 22 -1.56 -7.61 14.95
N GLY A 23 -2.55 -7.64 14.06
CA GLY A 23 -2.97 -8.87 13.36
C GLY A 23 -1.85 -9.47 12.51
N VAL A 24 -1.15 -8.64 11.73
CA VAL A 24 0.02 -9.07 10.94
C VAL A 24 1.12 -9.62 11.85
N MET A 25 1.41 -8.95 12.98
CA MET A 25 2.38 -9.46 13.96
C MET A 25 1.96 -10.83 14.50
N PHE A 26 0.71 -10.99 14.88
CA PHE A 26 0.20 -12.24 15.44
C PHE A 26 0.29 -13.40 14.44
N VAL A 27 -0.16 -13.18 13.20
CA VAL A 27 -0.07 -14.18 12.13
C VAL A 27 1.39 -14.51 11.79
N SER A 28 2.27 -13.52 11.83
CA SER A 28 3.70 -13.68 11.57
C SER A 28 4.40 -14.65 12.55
N LEU A 29 3.91 -14.72 13.80
CA LEU A 29 4.44 -15.66 14.80
C LEU A 29 4.26 -17.12 14.36
N SER A 30 3.19 -17.43 13.63
CA SER A 30 2.93 -18.79 13.16
C SER A 30 3.89 -19.26 12.05
N TYR A 31 4.50 -18.31 11.33
CA TYR A 31 5.49 -18.64 10.29
C TYR A 31 6.89 -18.91 10.82
N GLY A 32 7.16 -18.59 12.09
CA GLY A 32 8.44 -18.78 12.74
C GLY A 32 9.51 -17.76 12.34
N PHE A 33 10.33 -17.36 13.30
CA PHE A 33 11.37 -16.34 13.09
C PHE A 33 12.68 -16.90 12.53
N GLY A 34 12.83 -18.23 12.53
CA GLY A 34 14.10 -18.87 12.14
C GLY A 34 15.17 -18.72 13.19
N THR A 35 16.42 -18.66 12.75
CA THR A 35 17.61 -18.48 13.60
C THR A 35 18.35 -17.20 13.23
N LEU A 36 19.24 -16.72 14.11
CA LEU A 36 20.07 -15.53 13.86
C LEU A 36 20.93 -15.63 12.58
N ARG A 37 21.22 -16.84 12.10
CA ARG A 37 21.97 -17.08 10.86
C ARG A 37 21.07 -17.29 9.63
N ARG A 38 19.81 -17.65 9.84
CA ARG A 38 18.81 -17.86 8.78
C ARG A 38 17.49 -17.27 9.23
N ALA A 39 17.20 -16.07 8.76
CA ALA A 39 15.94 -15.40 9.01
C ALA A 39 14.77 -16.25 8.48
N GLY A 40 13.80 -16.53 9.34
CA GLY A 40 12.58 -17.23 8.94
C GLY A 40 11.59 -16.32 8.22
N PRO A 41 10.62 -16.89 7.49
CA PRO A 41 9.64 -16.13 6.70
C PRO A 41 8.73 -15.22 7.56
N GLY A 42 8.60 -15.50 8.86
CA GLY A 42 7.81 -14.68 9.77
C GLY A 42 8.51 -13.41 10.23
N LEU A 43 9.83 -13.33 10.16
CA LEU A 43 10.57 -12.18 10.69
C LEU A 43 10.23 -10.88 9.95
N TYR A 44 10.14 -10.94 8.62
CA TYR A 44 9.87 -9.78 7.79
C TYR A 44 8.47 -9.20 8.01
N PRO A 45 7.37 -9.98 7.91
CA PRO A 45 6.04 -9.47 8.19
C PRO A 45 5.85 -9.03 9.65
N PHE A 46 6.56 -9.64 10.60
CA PHE A 46 6.53 -9.20 11.99
C PHE A 46 7.03 -7.76 12.15
N PHE A 47 8.18 -7.42 11.58
CA PHE A 47 8.70 -6.05 11.65
C PHE A 47 7.80 -5.05 10.93
N ILE A 48 7.24 -5.40 9.78
CA ILE A 48 6.28 -4.54 9.09
C ILE A 48 5.05 -4.29 9.97
N GLY A 49 4.46 -5.33 10.54
CA GLY A 49 3.34 -5.22 11.45
C GLY A 49 3.66 -4.37 12.69
N LEU A 50 4.86 -4.55 13.25
CA LEU A 50 5.36 -3.78 14.40
C LEU A 50 5.48 -2.29 14.05
N PHE A 51 6.06 -1.94 12.90
CA PHE A 51 6.15 -0.54 12.46
C PHE A 51 4.77 0.09 12.29
N ILE A 52 3.86 -0.61 11.59
CA ILE A 52 2.49 -0.12 11.40
C ILE A 52 1.81 0.09 12.76
N PHE A 53 1.92 -0.88 13.67
CA PHE A 53 1.31 -0.81 15.01
C PHE A 53 1.87 0.37 15.83
N VAL A 54 3.20 0.48 15.92
CA VAL A 54 3.86 1.53 16.71
C VAL A 54 3.54 2.92 16.18
N PHE A 55 3.61 3.12 14.86
CA PHE A 55 3.30 4.43 14.26
C PHE A 55 1.81 4.79 14.39
N SER A 56 0.92 3.83 14.21
CA SER A 56 -0.52 4.06 14.41
C SER A 56 -0.83 4.40 15.86
N LEU A 57 -0.19 3.70 16.81
CA LEU A 57 -0.35 3.98 18.24
C LEU A 57 0.24 5.35 18.60
N ALA A 58 1.40 5.71 18.06
CA ALA A 58 2.01 7.03 18.25
C ALA A 58 1.09 8.15 17.73
N LEU A 59 0.45 7.96 16.57
CA LEU A 59 -0.54 8.91 16.04
C LEU A 59 -1.77 9.02 16.95
N LEU A 60 -2.31 7.91 17.41
CA LEU A 60 -3.44 7.88 18.36
C LEU A 60 -3.13 8.62 19.67
N LEU A 61 -1.90 8.47 20.17
CA LEU A 61 -1.46 9.09 21.42
C LEU A 61 -1.05 10.55 21.23
N SER A 62 -0.53 10.90 20.06
CA SER A 62 -0.07 12.27 19.72
C SER A 62 -1.19 13.27 19.52
N LYS A 63 -2.44 12.87 19.55
CA LYS A 63 -3.64 13.69 19.27
C LYS A 63 -3.86 14.89 20.20
N SER A 64 -2.86 15.27 20.96
CA SER A 64 -3.06 16.33 21.96
C SER A 64 -3.21 17.74 21.38
N LYS A 65 -2.75 18.07 20.19
CA LYS A 65 -2.74 19.49 19.75
C LYS A 65 -2.77 19.78 18.25
N SER A 66 -2.77 18.82 17.36
CA SER A 66 -2.85 19.19 15.94
C SER A 66 -4.30 19.44 15.54
N GLN A 67 -4.70 20.71 15.59
CA GLN A 67 -5.80 21.21 14.77
C GLN A 67 -5.31 21.24 13.31
N ALA A 68 -4.96 20.07 12.77
CA ALA A 68 -4.84 19.97 11.33
C ALA A 68 -6.23 20.34 10.78
N PRO A 69 -6.33 21.33 9.88
CA PRO A 69 -7.61 21.64 9.28
C PRO A 69 -8.11 20.34 8.66
N SER A 70 -9.27 19.88 9.13
CA SER A 70 -9.96 18.76 8.49
C SER A 70 -10.21 19.18 7.05
N VAL A 71 -9.33 18.77 6.15
CA VAL A 71 -9.55 19.00 4.71
C VAL A 71 -10.82 18.21 4.39
N PRO A 72 -11.93 18.88 4.12
CA PRO A 72 -13.15 18.16 3.84
C PRO A 72 -12.89 17.28 2.63
N PHE A 73 -13.22 16.00 2.72
CA PHE A 73 -13.15 15.08 1.59
C PHE A 73 -14.05 15.65 0.50
N THR A 74 -13.44 16.32 -0.45
CA THR A 74 -14.18 16.89 -1.58
C THR A 74 -14.83 15.74 -2.37
N PRO A 75 -15.99 15.96 -2.99
CA PRO A 75 -16.61 14.94 -3.85
C PRO A 75 -15.67 14.42 -4.93
N GLU A 76 -14.79 15.26 -5.42
CA GLU A 76 -13.74 14.89 -6.38
C GLU A 76 -12.69 13.96 -5.76
N GLY A 77 -12.24 14.26 -4.54
CA GLY A 77 -11.30 13.40 -3.81
C GLY A 77 -11.86 12.01 -3.55
N LYS A 78 -13.17 11.91 -3.22
CA LYS A 78 -13.86 10.61 -3.07
C LYS A 78 -13.89 9.83 -4.37
N LYS A 79 -14.19 10.47 -5.50
CA LYS A 79 -14.16 9.85 -6.83
C LYS A 79 -12.77 9.36 -7.18
N THR A 80 -11.75 10.18 -6.97
CA THR A 80 -10.34 9.82 -7.20
C THR A 80 -9.94 8.59 -6.39
N LEU A 81 -10.28 8.57 -5.10
CA LEU A 81 -10.01 7.42 -4.23
C LEU A 81 -10.72 6.16 -4.71
N LEU A 82 -12.00 6.28 -5.08
CA LEU A 82 -12.77 5.15 -5.60
C LEU A 82 -12.13 4.59 -6.89
N PHE A 83 -11.79 5.46 -7.85
CA PHE A 83 -11.14 5.02 -9.09
C PHE A 83 -9.79 4.37 -8.83
N MET A 84 -8.96 4.91 -7.93
CA MET A 84 -7.69 4.29 -7.56
C MET A 84 -7.89 2.92 -6.93
N SER A 85 -8.89 2.78 -6.04
CA SER A 85 -9.20 1.49 -5.42
C SER A 85 -9.66 0.46 -6.44
N VAL A 86 -10.51 0.84 -7.40
CA VAL A 86 -10.96 -0.04 -8.49
C VAL A 86 -9.79 -0.46 -9.35
N VAL A 87 -8.93 0.47 -9.76
CA VAL A 87 -7.74 0.15 -10.58
C VAL A 87 -6.78 -0.77 -9.84
N PHE A 88 -6.63 -0.58 -8.52
CA PHE A 88 -5.82 -1.48 -7.69
C PHE A 88 -6.41 -2.88 -7.59
N CYS A 89 -7.72 -2.99 -7.43
CA CYS A 89 -8.41 -4.30 -7.46
C CYS A 89 -8.24 -4.98 -8.83
N LEU A 90 -8.36 -4.23 -9.91
CA LEU A 90 -8.13 -4.74 -11.26
C LEU A 90 -6.69 -5.23 -11.44
N TRP A 91 -5.70 -4.57 -10.85
CA TRP A 91 -4.31 -5.02 -10.86
C TRP A 91 -4.17 -6.42 -10.28
N ILE A 92 -4.78 -6.67 -9.11
CA ILE A 92 -4.74 -7.99 -8.45
C ILE A 92 -5.40 -9.05 -9.32
N LEU A 93 -6.56 -8.75 -9.92
CA LEU A 93 -7.33 -9.70 -10.72
C LEU A 93 -6.68 -10.01 -12.08
N LEU A 94 -6.05 -9.02 -12.71
CA LEU A 94 -5.46 -9.16 -14.04
C LEU A 94 -4.02 -9.69 -14.00
N MET A 95 -3.35 -9.60 -12.85
CA MET A 95 -1.96 -10.03 -12.67
C MET A 95 -1.72 -11.49 -13.09
N PRO A 96 -2.53 -12.49 -12.68
CA PRO A 96 -2.33 -13.88 -13.09
C PRO A 96 -2.61 -14.12 -14.58
N ILE A 97 -3.38 -13.24 -15.24
CA ILE A 97 -3.80 -13.39 -16.64
C ILE A 97 -2.79 -12.75 -17.60
N LEU A 98 -2.51 -11.47 -17.40
CA LEU A 98 -1.67 -10.66 -18.28
C LEU A 98 -0.18 -10.64 -17.90
N GLY A 99 0.15 -11.14 -16.72
CA GLY A 99 1.50 -11.07 -16.17
C GLY A 99 1.80 -9.75 -15.47
N TYR A 100 2.80 -9.81 -14.60
CA TYR A 100 3.16 -8.70 -13.72
C TYR A 100 3.53 -7.41 -14.48
N VAL A 101 4.42 -7.53 -15.47
CA VAL A 101 4.99 -6.36 -16.19
C VAL A 101 3.90 -5.57 -16.91
N VAL A 102 3.08 -6.27 -17.70
CA VAL A 102 2.03 -5.64 -18.51
C VAL A 102 1.00 -4.96 -17.63
N VAL A 103 0.51 -5.67 -16.62
CA VAL A 103 -0.52 -5.13 -15.71
C VAL A 103 0.02 -3.95 -14.92
N THR A 104 1.28 -4.00 -14.45
CA THR A 104 1.89 -2.90 -13.70
C THR A 104 2.04 -1.64 -14.56
N VAL A 105 2.45 -1.78 -15.83
CA VAL A 105 2.49 -0.63 -16.77
C VAL A 105 1.11 -0.01 -16.94
N LEU A 106 0.08 -0.82 -17.19
CA LEU A 106 -1.28 -0.33 -17.41
C LEU A 106 -1.85 0.38 -16.17
N VAL A 107 -1.66 -0.22 -15.00
CA VAL A 107 -2.16 0.34 -13.73
C VAL A 107 -1.40 1.60 -13.34
N ALA A 108 -0.09 1.63 -13.52
CA ALA A 108 0.71 2.84 -13.27
C ALA A 108 0.30 3.99 -14.21
N LEU A 109 0.04 3.69 -15.49
CA LEU A 109 -0.53 4.67 -16.44
C LEU A 109 -1.90 5.17 -15.96
N ALA A 110 -2.78 4.28 -15.54
CA ALA A 110 -4.09 4.65 -15.02
C ALA A 110 -3.97 5.55 -13.78
N PHE A 111 -3.09 5.22 -12.83
CA PHE A 111 -2.85 6.05 -11.66
C PHE A 111 -2.33 7.44 -12.03
N CYS A 112 -1.35 7.53 -12.93
CA CYS A 112 -0.85 8.82 -13.41
C CYS A 112 -1.97 9.67 -14.02
N ARG A 113 -2.92 9.04 -14.75
CA ARG A 113 -4.07 9.73 -15.34
C ARG A 113 -5.10 10.16 -14.33
N ILE A 114 -5.42 9.31 -13.36
CA ILE A 114 -6.34 9.64 -12.26
C ILE A 114 -5.79 10.82 -11.45
N MET A 115 -4.46 10.86 -11.24
CA MET A 115 -3.78 11.96 -10.56
C MET A 115 -3.60 13.21 -11.44
N LYS A 116 -4.16 13.22 -12.66
CA LYS A 116 -4.10 14.35 -13.60
C LYS A 116 -2.67 14.80 -13.95
N LEU A 117 -1.74 13.84 -14.04
CA LEU A 117 -0.38 14.14 -14.47
C LEU A 117 -0.37 14.68 -15.89
N GLU A 118 0.18 15.89 -16.06
CA GLU A 118 0.18 16.60 -17.34
C GLU A 118 1.11 15.97 -18.37
N GLY A 119 0.67 15.97 -19.62
CA GLY A 119 1.40 15.42 -20.75
C GLY A 119 1.26 13.91 -20.90
N TRP A 120 1.82 13.36 -21.98
CA TRP A 120 1.81 11.92 -22.27
C TRP A 120 3.14 11.24 -21.92
N TRP A 121 4.24 11.94 -22.08
CA TRP A 121 5.56 11.40 -21.84
C TRP A 121 5.83 11.06 -20.37
N LYS A 122 5.42 11.93 -19.45
CA LYS A 122 5.63 11.72 -18.01
C LYS A 122 4.94 10.44 -17.49
N PRO A 123 3.63 10.21 -17.74
CA PRO A 123 2.96 8.96 -17.36
C PRO A 123 3.61 7.72 -17.97
N ILE A 124 4.00 7.78 -19.24
CA ILE A 124 4.66 6.66 -19.93
C ILE A 124 6.00 6.33 -19.27
N CYS A 125 6.86 7.33 -19.08
CA CYS A 125 8.17 7.12 -18.44
C CYS A 125 8.03 6.58 -17.01
N VAL A 126 7.08 7.10 -16.22
CA VAL A 126 6.84 6.63 -14.85
C VAL A 126 6.37 5.17 -14.87
N SER A 127 5.42 4.83 -15.74
CA SER A 127 4.84 3.48 -15.78
C SER A 127 5.84 2.42 -16.23
N PHE A 128 6.58 2.69 -17.31
CA PHE A 128 7.62 1.78 -17.77
C PHE A 128 8.80 1.72 -16.80
N GLY A 129 9.21 2.87 -16.25
CA GLY A 129 10.29 2.94 -15.25
C GLY A 129 9.97 2.14 -14.01
N THR A 130 8.73 2.25 -13.50
CA THR A 130 8.27 1.48 -12.33
C THR A 130 8.25 -0.01 -12.62
N ALA A 131 7.65 -0.43 -13.73
CA ALA A 131 7.58 -1.84 -14.09
C ALA A 131 8.97 -2.44 -14.32
N LEU A 132 9.86 -1.73 -15.04
CA LEU A 132 11.24 -2.13 -15.28
C LEU A 132 12.04 -2.22 -13.99
N PHE A 133 11.93 -1.21 -13.12
CA PHE A 133 12.64 -1.20 -11.83
C PHE A 133 12.26 -2.40 -10.97
N ILE A 134 10.96 -2.69 -10.85
CA ILE A 134 10.50 -3.81 -10.04
C ILE A 134 10.88 -5.14 -10.70
N TYR A 135 10.78 -5.26 -12.03
CA TYR A 135 11.23 -6.46 -12.74
C TYR A 135 12.72 -6.73 -12.48
N LEU A 136 13.59 -5.73 -12.66
CA LEU A 136 15.02 -5.88 -12.41
C LEU A 136 15.32 -6.19 -10.93
N MET A 137 14.59 -5.59 -10.02
CA MET A 137 14.79 -5.81 -8.59
C MET A 137 14.38 -7.22 -8.17
N PHE A 138 13.20 -7.68 -8.57
CA PHE A 138 12.64 -8.95 -8.10
C PHE A 138 13.08 -10.13 -8.95
N ASP A 139 12.96 -10.07 -10.26
CA ASP A 139 13.27 -11.18 -11.15
C ASP A 139 14.79 -11.36 -11.32
N TYR A 140 15.53 -10.27 -11.61
CA TYR A 140 16.94 -10.34 -11.91
C TYR A 140 17.84 -10.34 -10.66
N TRP A 141 17.55 -9.51 -9.65
CA TRP A 141 18.42 -9.36 -8.48
C TRP A 141 18.04 -10.29 -7.32
N LEU A 142 16.75 -10.41 -7.01
CA LEU A 142 16.28 -11.27 -5.91
C LEU A 142 15.98 -12.71 -6.35
N TYR A 143 15.97 -13.00 -7.65
CA TYR A 143 15.60 -14.31 -8.21
C TYR A 143 14.22 -14.79 -7.73
N ILE A 144 13.28 -13.87 -7.57
CA ILE A 144 11.89 -14.16 -7.21
C ILE A 144 11.08 -14.17 -8.52
N ASP A 145 10.57 -15.33 -8.88
CA ASP A 145 9.73 -15.49 -10.06
C ASP A 145 8.47 -14.64 -9.94
N LEU A 146 8.36 -13.61 -10.77
CA LEU A 146 7.15 -12.81 -10.89
C LEU A 146 6.12 -13.55 -11.75
N PRO A 147 4.81 -13.38 -11.50
CA PRO A 147 3.76 -13.98 -12.32
C PRO A 147 3.89 -13.58 -13.78
N ARG A 148 4.27 -14.53 -14.63
CA ARG A 148 4.51 -14.28 -16.07
C ARG A 148 3.22 -14.15 -16.88
N GLY A 149 2.08 -14.63 -16.35
CA GLY A 149 0.80 -14.59 -17.04
C GLY A 149 0.81 -15.33 -18.38
N PHE A 150 -0.19 -15.02 -19.23
CA PHE A 150 -0.32 -15.64 -20.55
C PHE A 150 0.59 -15.01 -21.61
N LEU A 151 1.15 -13.81 -21.34
CA LEU A 151 1.95 -13.02 -22.28
C LEU A 151 3.45 -12.98 -21.95
N GLY A 152 3.92 -13.66 -20.92
CA GLY A 152 5.31 -13.57 -20.48
C GLY A 152 6.01 -14.89 -20.21
#